data_71165ead8929bf4a7de0053e576a238c
#
_entry.id   71165ead8929bf4a7de0053e576a238c
#
_cell.length_a   1.000
_cell.length_b   1.000
_cell.length_c   1.000
_cell.angle_alpha   90.00
_cell.angle_beta   90.00
_cell.angle_gamma   90.00
#
_symmetry.space_group_name_H-M   'P 1'
#
loop_
_entity.id
_entity.type
_entity.pdbx_description
1 polymer ?
#
loop_
_entity_poly.entity_id
_entity_poly.type
_entity_poly.pdbx_seq_one_letter_code
_entity_poly.pdbx_strand_id
1 'polypeptide(L)'
;MLQQRTPHRVAAGVALIMAALSGMAAAAPGKDVTINGGWMTPTEYRTLPDGQRGAYVTGVVEGWFHAPAFGAPERNTDRVVQCLGGLKPGQLMQAVDLYLTANPAERDKTMNFVVYSALSDFCASRKR
;
A
#
# COMPACT_ATOMS: atom_id res chain seq x y z
N MET A 1 27.04 -57.47 -62.83
CA MET A 1 25.95 -56.79 -62.14
C MET A 1 26.48 -56.26 -60.82
N LEU A 2 26.81 -55.01 -60.76
CA LEU A 2 27.44 -54.34 -59.61
C LEU A 2 26.40 -53.51 -58.89
N GLN A 3 26.14 -53.88 -57.63
CA GLN A 3 25.19 -53.21 -56.78
C GLN A 3 25.91 -52.12 -55.97
N GLN A 4 25.68 -50.85 -56.30
CA GLN A 4 26.23 -49.73 -55.57
C GLN A 4 25.46 -49.51 -54.28
N ARG A 5 26.14 -49.60 -53.14
CA ARG A 5 25.66 -49.21 -51.82
C ARG A 5 25.95 -47.73 -51.59
N THR A 6 24.89 -46.96 -51.42
CA THR A 6 24.99 -45.55 -50.99
C THR A 6 25.16 -45.48 -49.47
N PRO A 7 26.07 -44.66 -48.94
CA PRO A 7 26.18 -44.44 -47.50
C PRO A 7 25.18 -43.40 -47.01
N HIS A 8 24.39 -43.78 -46.06
CA HIS A 8 23.54 -42.87 -45.32
C HIS A 8 24.38 -41.97 -44.40
N ARG A 9 24.40 -40.67 -44.71
CA ARG A 9 24.95 -39.65 -43.81
C ARG A 9 23.96 -39.39 -42.68
N VAL A 10 24.33 -39.79 -41.49
CA VAL A 10 23.61 -39.46 -40.25
C VAL A 10 23.99 -38.01 -39.89
N ALA A 11 23.07 -37.08 -40.09
CA ALA A 11 23.23 -35.71 -39.63
C ALA A 11 22.90 -35.67 -38.12
N ALA A 12 23.94 -35.50 -37.32
CA ALA A 12 23.77 -35.26 -35.87
C ALA A 12 23.25 -33.85 -35.67
N GLY A 13 21.96 -33.72 -35.35
CA GLY A 13 21.34 -32.47 -34.95
C GLY A 13 21.76 -32.15 -33.51
N VAL A 14 22.59 -31.10 -33.36
CA VAL A 14 22.90 -30.52 -32.06
C VAL A 14 21.72 -29.64 -31.66
N ALA A 15 20.89 -30.13 -30.75
CA ALA A 15 19.84 -29.37 -30.10
C ALA A 15 20.47 -28.40 -29.10
N LEU A 16 20.55 -27.11 -29.43
CA LEU A 16 20.90 -26.04 -28.50
C LEU A 16 19.73 -25.85 -27.53
N ILE A 17 19.85 -26.37 -26.31
CA ILE A 17 18.94 -26.07 -25.22
C ILE A 17 19.32 -24.68 -24.68
N MET A 18 18.62 -23.66 -25.12
CA MET A 18 18.64 -22.33 -24.50
C MET A 18 17.92 -22.42 -23.15
N ALA A 19 18.68 -22.62 -22.09
CA ALA A 19 18.20 -22.44 -20.73
C ALA A 19 17.94 -20.96 -20.49
N ALA A 20 16.68 -20.54 -20.59
CA ALA A 20 16.24 -19.23 -20.17
C ALA A 20 16.37 -19.17 -18.63
N LEU A 21 17.48 -18.64 -18.14
CA LEU A 21 17.65 -18.19 -16.77
C LEU A 21 16.74 -16.98 -16.58
N SER A 22 15.48 -17.24 -16.19
CA SER A 22 14.59 -16.23 -15.63
C SER A 22 15.20 -15.77 -14.33
N GLY A 23 16.05 -14.74 -14.39
CA GLY A 23 16.57 -14.03 -13.22
C GLY A 23 15.37 -13.45 -12.46
N MET A 24 14.94 -14.11 -11.39
CA MET A 24 14.10 -13.49 -10.37
C MET A 24 14.93 -12.34 -9.81
N ALA A 25 14.66 -11.11 -10.26
CA ALA A 25 15.17 -9.92 -9.63
C ALA A 25 14.62 -9.91 -8.21
N ALA A 26 15.44 -10.32 -7.24
CA ALA A 26 15.14 -10.11 -5.84
C ALA A 26 14.99 -8.60 -5.66
N ALA A 27 13.80 -8.16 -5.20
CA ALA A 27 13.59 -6.77 -4.84
C ALA A 27 14.69 -6.41 -3.83
N ALA A 28 15.46 -5.37 -4.12
CA ALA A 28 16.46 -4.87 -3.20
C ALA A 28 15.76 -4.55 -1.86
N PRO A 29 16.32 -4.95 -0.72
CA PRO A 29 15.75 -4.58 0.57
C PRO A 29 15.60 -3.07 0.61
N GLY A 30 14.36 -2.58 0.77
CA GLY A 30 14.07 -1.16 0.89
C GLY A 30 14.93 -0.59 2.01
N LYS A 31 15.56 0.58 1.79
CA LYS A 31 16.26 1.29 2.85
C LYS A 31 15.22 1.62 3.93
N ASP A 32 15.52 1.28 5.17
CA ASP A 32 14.71 1.71 6.29
C ASP A 32 14.57 3.24 6.28
N VAL A 33 13.33 3.72 6.23
CA VAL A 33 13.05 5.15 6.30
C VAL A 33 12.99 5.53 7.77
N THR A 34 13.97 6.31 8.20
CA THR A 34 13.98 6.88 9.55
C THR A 34 13.24 8.21 9.53
N ILE A 35 12.18 8.32 10.33
CA ILE A 35 11.45 9.57 10.52
C ILE A 35 12.01 10.26 11.76
N ASN A 36 12.61 11.43 11.56
CA ASN A 36 13.12 12.24 12.66
C ASN A 36 11.96 12.69 13.56
N GLY A 37 12.05 12.39 14.85
CA GLY A 37 11.01 12.71 15.83
C GLY A 37 9.95 11.62 16.02
N GLY A 38 10.01 10.51 15.27
CA GLY A 38 9.07 9.39 15.36
C GLY A 38 7.70 9.68 14.72
N TRP A 39 6.79 8.74 14.88
CA TRP A 39 5.41 8.87 14.43
C TRP A 39 4.58 9.57 15.50
N MET A 40 3.71 10.52 15.08
CA MET A 40 2.75 11.15 15.99
C MET A 40 1.87 10.10 16.69
N THR A 41 1.68 10.29 17.99
CA THR A 41 0.77 9.48 18.80
C THR A 41 -0.61 10.15 18.90
N PRO A 42 -1.67 9.42 19.24
CA PRO A 42 -2.99 9.99 19.54
C PRO A 42 -2.97 11.03 20.68
N THR A 43 -2.08 10.86 21.65
CA THR A 43 -1.92 11.85 22.74
C THR A 43 -1.39 13.17 22.19
N GLU A 44 -0.34 13.13 21.36
CA GLU A 44 0.21 14.34 20.71
C GLU A 44 -0.80 14.98 19.75
N TYR A 45 -1.49 14.17 18.94
CA TYR A 45 -2.52 14.64 18.03
C TYR A 45 -3.61 15.44 18.76
N ARG A 46 -4.06 15.00 19.93
CA ARG A 46 -5.08 15.68 20.73
C ARG A 46 -4.63 17.02 21.30
N THR A 47 -3.33 17.27 21.41
CA THR A 47 -2.79 18.56 21.85
C THR A 47 -2.78 19.61 20.73
N LEU A 48 -2.94 19.20 19.47
CA LEU A 48 -2.92 20.09 18.33
C LEU A 48 -4.23 20.91 18.23
N PRO A 49 -4.16 22.17 17.80
CA PRO A 49 -5.34 22.94 17.40
C PRO A 49 -6.14 22.25 16.28
N ASP A 50 -7.45 22.48 16.24
CA ASP A 50 -8.37 21.83 15.28
C ASP A 50 -7.90 21.93 13.82
N GLY A 51 -7.41 23.09 13.40
CA GLY A 51 -6.88 23.28 12.05
C GLY A 51 -5.70 22.38 11.72
N GLN A 52 -4.80 22.16 12.70
CA GLN A 52 -3.65 21.28 12.53
C GLN A 52 -4.06 19.81 12.56
N ARG A 53 -5.02 19.44 13.40
CA ARG A 53 -5.59 18.08 13.42
C ARG A 53 -6.26 17.75 12.08
N GLY A 54 -7.07 18.69 11.57
CA GLY A 54 -7.70 18.56 10.26
C GLY A 54 -6.68 18.42 9.13
N ALA A 55 -5.64 19.25 9.13
CA ALA A 55 -4.57 19.20 8.13
C ALA A 55 -3.81 17.85 8.20
N TYR A 56 -3.50 17.36 9.41
CA TYR A 56 -2.85 16.08 9.59
C TYR A 56 -3.66 14.92 9.00
N VAL A 57 -4.95 14.82 9.39
CA VAL A 57 -5.84 13.77 8.89
C VAL A 57 -5.98 13.83 7.37
N THR A 58 -6.14 15.04 6.82
CA THR A 58 -6.23 15.23 5.37
C THR A 58 -4.96 14.77 4.67
N GLY A 59 -3.78 15.13 5.18
CA GLY A 59 -2.49 14.73 4.60
C GLY A 59 -2.30 13.20 4.62
N VAL A 60 -2.74 12.52 5.68
CA VAL A 60 -2.71 11.04 5.72
C VAL A 60 -3.64 10.46 4.64
N VAL A 61 -4.84 10.98 4.49
CA VAL A 61 -5.82 10.52 3.48
C VAL A 61 -5.31 10.79 2.06
N GLU A 62 -4.77 11.97 1.80
CA GLU A 62 -4.16 12.30 0.50
C GLU A 62 -2.97 11.37 0.18
N GLY A 63 -2.15 11.05 1.18
CA GLY A 63 -1.06 10.09 1.05
C GLY A 63 -1.56 8.70 0.60
N TRP A 64 -2.72 8.26 1.09
CA TRP A 64 -3.31 6.99 0.63
C TRP A 64 -3.80 7.07 -0.81
N PHE A 65 -4.38 8.19 -1.22
CA PHE A 65 -4.85 8.38 -2.61
C PHE A 65 -3.70 8.33 -3.60
N HIS A 66 -2.53 8.79 -3.21
CA HIS A 66 -1.32 8.72 -4.03
C HIS A 66 -0.50 7.44 -3.85
N ALA A 67 -0.86 6.58 -2.89
CA ALA A 67 -0.10 5.36 -2.61
C ALA A 67 0.11 4.43 -3.82
N PRO A 68 -0.85 4.27 -4.76
CA PRO A 68 -0.63 3.48 -5.97
C PRO A 68 0.51 4.02 -6.85
N ALA A 69 0.73 5.34 -6.91
CA ALA A 69 1.86 5.92 -7.63
C ALA A 69 3.22 5.51 -7.04
N PHE A 70 3.23 5.05 -5.79
CA PHE A 70 4.40 4.52 -5.09
C PHE A 70 4.42 2.98 -4.99
N GLY A 71 3.56 2.30 -5.76
CA GLY A 71 3.54 0.84 -5.87
C GLY A 71 2.58 0.12 -4.91
N ALA A 72 1.73 0.84 -4.18
CA ALA A 72 0.68 0.19 -3.39
C ALA A 72 -0.42 -0.39 -4.30
N PRO A 73 -1.03 -1.54 -3.95
CA PRO A 73 -2.15 -2.09 -4.72
C PRO A 73 -3.36 -1.16 -4.70
N GLU A 74 -3.87 -0.78 -5.87
CA GLU A 74 -5.04 0.12 -6.02
C GLU A 74 -6.27 -0.36 -5.24
N ARG A 75 -6.54 -1.66 -5.23
CA ARG A 75 -7.68 -2.26 -4.50
C ARG A 75 -7.77 -1.90 -3.01
N ASN A 76 -6.65 -1.53 -2.39
CA ASN A 76 -6.62 -1.16 -0.98
C ASN A 76 -7.11 0.26 -0.74
N THR A 77 -7.04 1.11 -1.75
CA THR A 77 -7.41 2.53 -1.66
C THR A 77 -8.81 2.80 -2.22
N ASP A 78 -9.27 2.07 -3.23
CA ASP A 78 -10.52 2.34 -3.95
C ASP A 78 -11.75 2.47 -3.04
N ARG A 79 -11.92 1.56 -2.09
CA ARG A 79 -13.05 1.60 -1.16
C ARG A 79 -13.05 2.84 -0.27
N VAL A 80 -11.87 3.20 0.19
CA VAL A 80 -11.67 4.35 1.07
C VAL A 80 -11.87 5.62 0.27
N VAL A 81 -11.28 5.71 -0.92
CA VAL A 81 -11.45 6.84 -1.85
C VAL A 81 -12.93 7.10 -2.15
N GLN A 82 -13.68 6.06 -2.54
CA GLN A 82 -15.11 6.16 -2.84
C GLN A 82 -15.95 6.64 -1.65
N CYS A 83 -15.61 6.16 -0.44
CA CYS A 83 -16.34 6.52 0.77
C CYS A 83 -16.01 7.95 1.25
N LEU A 84 -14.74 8.34 1.18
CA LEU A 84 -14.24 9.61 1.70
C LEU A 84 -14.34 10.76 0.68
N GLY A 85 -14.60 10.43 -0.59
CA GLY A 85 -14.74 11.41 -1.65
C GLY A 85 -15.81 12.45 -1.30
N GLY A 86 -15.45 13.74 -1.42
CA GLY A 86 -16.33 14.87 -1.13
C GLY A 86 -16.44 15.25 0.35
N LEU A 87 -15.81 14.53 1.28
CA LEU A 87 -15.75 14.94 2.68
C LEU A 87 -14.77 16.11 2.87
N LYS A 88 -15.16 17.04 3.75
CA LYS A 88 -14.32 18.17 4.14
C LYS A 88 -13.32 17.77 5.24
N PRO A 89 -12.17 18.45 5.36
CA PRO A 89 -11.17 18.18 6.41
C PRO A 89 -11.75 18.07 7.82
N GLY A 90 -12.68 18.96 8.18
CA GLY A 90 -13.34 18.93 9.48
C GLY A 90 -14.22 17.70 9.72
N GLN A 91 -14.81 17.12 8.68
CA GLN A 91 -15.60 15.88 8.79
C GLN A 91 -14.70 14.65 8.97
N LEU A 92 -13.55 14.64 8.29
CA LEU A 92 -12.54 13.59 8.47
C LEU A 92 -11.96 13.64 9.89
N MET A 93 -11.60 14.83 10.36
CA MET A 93 -11.10 15.05 11.73
C MET A 93 -12.14 14.59 12.77
N GLN A 94 -13.40 15.01 12.61
CA GLN A 94 -14.48 14.63 13.53
C GLN A 94 -14.65 13.10 13.63
N ALA A 95 -14.58 12.38 12.50
CA ALA A 95 -14.66 10.92 12.51
C ALA A 95 -13.52 10.30 13.31
N VAL A 96 -12.30 10.82 13.16
CA VAL A 96 -11.12 10.37 13.92
C VAL A 96 -11.25 10.69 15.40
N ASP A 97 -11.71 11.88 15.76
CA ASP A 97 -11.88 12.28 17.16
C ASP A 97 -12.96 11.45 17.88
N LEU A 98 -14.06 11.15 17.21
CA LEU A 98 -15.10 10.25 17.73
C LEU A 98 -14.57 8.83 17.94
N TYR A 99 -13.82 8.31 16.97
CA TYR A 99 -13.19 6.99 17.07
C TYR A 99 -12.24 6.91 18.27
N LEU A 100 -11.35 7.89 18.42
CA LEU A 100 -10.41 7.96 19.54
C LEU A 100 -11.12 8.07 20.90
N THR A 101 -12.28 8.71 20.94
CA THR A 101 -13.09 8.82 22.16
C THR A 101 -13.72 7.48 22.53
N ALA A 102 -14.18 6.74 21.51
CA ALA A 102 -14.78 5.41 21.69
C ALA A 102 -13.74 4.31 21.96
N ASN A 103 -12.48 4.51 21.56
CA ASN A 103 -11.42 3.51 21.61
C ASN A 103 -10.17 4.01 22.38
N PRO A 104 -10.27 4.19 23.72
CA PRO A 104 -9.15 4.74 24.51
C PRO A 104 -7.90 3.86 24.52
N ALA A 105 -8.02 2.58 24.19
CA ALA A 105 -6.88 1.65 24.06
C ALA A 105 -5.98 1.94 22.83
N GLU A 106 -6.44 2.75 21.88
CA GLU A 106 -5.67 3.12 20.68
C GLU A 106 -4.59 4.18 20.94
N ARG A 107 -4.53 4.76 22.15
CA ARG A 107 -3.63 5.88 22.52
C ARG A 107 -2.14 5.60 22.32
N ASP A 108 -1.73 4.33 22.34
CA ASP A 108 -0.33 3.91 22.25
C ASP A 108 0.06 3.49 20.83
N LYS A 109 -0.88 3.59 19.88
CA LYS A 109 -0.62 3.29 18.47
C LYS A 109 -0.09 4.51 17.72
N THR A 110 0.41 4.29 16.50
CA THR A 110 0.77 5.40 15.63
C THR A 110 -0.47 6.06 15.04
N MET A 111 -0.49 7.39 15.00
CA MET A 111 -1.68 8.14 14.61
C MET A 111 -2.13 7.88 13.16
N ASN A 112 -1.22 7.62 12.23
CA ASN A 112 -1.56 7.24 10.86
C ASN A 112 -2.36 5.92 10.80
N PHE A 113 -2.03 4.94 11.65
CA PHE A 113 -2.80 3.70 11.79
C PHE A 113 -4.18 3.97 12.38
N VAL A 114 -4.26 4.83 13.40
CA VAL A 114 -5.54 5.24 14.02
C VAL A 114 -6.44 5.94 13.01
N VAL A 115 -5.91 6.83 12.17
CA VAL A 115 -6.67 7.48 11.10
C VAL A 115 -7.25 6.42 10.14
N TYR A 116 -6.46 5.41 9.76
CA TYR A 116 -6.94 4.32 8.92
C TYR A 116 -8.09 3.55 9.56
N SER A 117 -7.92 3.14 10.82
CA SER A 117 -8.94 2.38 11.57
C SER A 117 -10.23 3.19 11.71
N ALA A 118 -10.12 4.46 12.10
CA ALA A 118 -11.25 5.37 12.29
C ALA A 118 -12.06 5.58 11.01
N LEU A 119 -11.38 5.86 9.90
CA LEU A 119 -12.05 6.12 8.64
C LEU A 119 -12.58 4.84 7.98
N SER A 120 -11.94 3.70 8.21
CA SER A 120 -12.48 2.39 7.79
C SER A 120 -13.78 2.07 8.53
N ASP A 121 -13.83 2.32 9.83
CA ASP A 121 -15.01 2.11 10.68
C ASP A 121 -16.16 3.08 10.30
N PHE A 122 -15.81 4.34 10.07
CA PHE A 122 -16.74 5.34 9.55
C PHE A 122 -17.35 4.92 8.21
N CYS A 123 -16.55 4.40 7.28
CA CYS A 123 -17.02 3.92 5.98
C CYS A 123 -17.88 2.66 6.10
N ALA A 124 -17.56 1.76 7.04
CA ALA A 124 -18.36 0.57 7.30
C ALA A 124 -19.74 0.92 7.85
N SER A 125 -19.84 1.93 8.71
CA SER A 125 -21.09 2.39 9.31
C SER A 125 -22.05 3.03 8.30
N ARG A 126 -21.54 3.67 7.24
CA ARG A 126 -22.33 4.33 6.19
C ARG A 126 -22.97 3.38 5.17
N LYS A 127 -22.57 2.11 5.18
CA LYS A 127 -23.13 1.08 4.28
C LYS A 127 -24.38 0.40 4.82
N ARG A 128 -24.79 0.74 6.03
CA ARG A 128 -26.02 0.24 6.66
C ARG A 128 -27.16 1.22 6.46
#